data_fe77662a6f8dd78e7cf9a8c29c2fa165
#
_entry.id   fe77662a6f8dd78e7cf9a8c29c2fa165
#
_cell.length_a   1.000
_cell.length_b   1.000
_cell.length_c   1.000
_cell.angle_alpha   90.00
_cell.angle_beta   90.00
_cell.angle_gamma   90.00
#
_symmetry.space_group_name_H-M   'P 1'
#
loop_
_entity.id
_entity.type
_entity.pdbx_description
1 polymer ?
#
loop_
_entity_poly.entity_id
_entity_poly.type
_entity_poly.pdbx_seq_one_letter_code
_entity_poly.pdbx_strand_id
1 'polypeptide(L)'
;RITKNFDGMTVCEKRLNYLMNVKPILNIHAIFSDAGPEYRIPPEPDKDENVKLRLRTARYNIDEACVVVNNNRIAMHRTFSNELFDFYEADINVGSEKLYYYYEVRVGKVVCYYNQIGVMRDLNPFYNFQIMPGFKTPQWAKGAVMYQIFVDRFCNGDKTNDVLTNEYAYIGQHVERVEEWDSRPNEMDVRRFYGGDLQGVMDKLDYLQDLGVDVIYFNPLFVSPSNHKYDIQDYDYIDPHIGRITDDGGSLLDEGDNDNTKASRYIKRVTGKNNLEAGNEFFAQLVSEAHRRNMKVIIDGVFNHCGSFNKWLDREHIYYASEENYEKGAYVDRNSPYHDFFKFYGDTWPDNNSYDSWWGNDTLPKLNYQGSPKLEEYILRIAAKWVSAPYNVDGWRLDVAGDL
;
A
#
# COMPACT_ATOMS: atom_id res chain seq x y z
N ARG A 1 -22.22 47.67 -3.21
CA ARG A 1 -20.79 47.83 -3.56
C ARG A 1 -19.99 47.81 -2.27
N ILE A 2 -19.05 46.87 -2.14
CA ILE A 2 -18.15 46.83 -0.98
C ILE A 2 -17.06 47.83 -1.27
N THR A 3 -17.05 48.91 -0.50
CA THR A 3 -16.06 49.98 -0.61
C THR A 3 -14.99 49.89 0.47
N LYS A 4 -14.80 48.71 1.07
CA LYS A 4 -13.71 48.51 2.05
C LYS A 4 -12.38 48.32 1.33
N ASN A 5 -11.41 49.13 1.69
CA ASN A 5 -10.05 49.01 1.23
C ASN A 5 -9.41 47.74 1.84
N PHE A 6 -9.00 46.79 1.02
CA PHE A 6 -8.36 45.56 1.43
C PHE A 6 -6.83 45.68 1.54
N ASP A 7 -6.28 46.86 1.29
CA ASP A 7 -4.85 47.10 1.42
C ASP A 7 -4.38 46.98 2.86
N GLY A 8 -3.30 46.27 3.08
CA GLY A 8 -2.73 46.01 4.40
C GLY A 8 -3.29 44.80 5.16
N MET A 9 -4.31 44.14 4.65
CA MET A 9 -4.83 42.91 5.28
C MET A 9 -4.04 41.66 4.88
N THR A 10 -3.81 40.79 5.84
CA THR A 10 -3.27 39.45 5.57
C THR A 10 -4.22 38.61 4.71
N VAL A 11 -3.73 37.54 4.09
CA VAL A 11 -4.57 36.61 3.31
C VAL A 11 -5.71 36.04 4.17
N CYS A 12 -5.43 35.74 5.44
CA CYS A 12 -6.41 35.20 6.38
C CYS A 12 -7.51 36.23 6.70
N GLU A 13 -7.14 37.47 6.99
CA GLU A 13 -8.09 38.56 7.25
C GLU A 13 -8.92 38.91 6.03
N LYS A 14 -8.35 38.91 4.84
CA LYS A 14 -9.09 39.11 3.58
C LYS A 14 -10.12 38.00 3.39
N ARG A 15 -9.76 36.76 3.66
CA ARG A 15 -10.67 35.60 3.55
C ARG A 15 -11.79 35.66 4.59
N LEU A 16 -11.46 36.00 5.82
CA LEU A 16 -12.45 36.17 6.90
C LEU A 16 -13.41 37.31 6.57
N ASN A 17 -12.89 38.47 6.11
CA ASN A 17 -13.69 39.62 5.72
C ASN A 17 -14.62 39.30 4.52
N TYR A 18 -14.13 38.49 3.56
CA TYR A 18 -14.96 37.96 2.48
C TYR A 18 -16.11 37.11 3.02
N LEU A 19 -15.83 36.16 3.90
CA LEU A 19 -16.86 35.29 4.49
C LEU A 19 -17.92 36.06 5.29
N MET A 20 -17.53 37.17 5.95
CA MET A 20 -18.41 37.97 6.79
C MET A 20 -19.20 39.05 6.02
N ASN A 21 -18.65 39.62 4.96
CA ASN A 21 -19.18 40.81 4.33
C ASN A 21 -19.59 40.62 2.86
N VAL A 22 -19.02 39.62 2.16
CA VAL A 22 -19.43 39.32 0.78
C VAL A 22 -20.48 38.24 0.82
N LYS A 23 -21.65 38.54 0.27
CA LYS A 23 -22.76 37.60 0.09
C LYS A 23 -22.87 37.22 -1.38
N PRO A 24 -22.06 36.27 -1.89
CA PRO A 24 -22.32 35.67 -3.19
C PRO A 24 -23.67 34.93 -3.13
N ILE A 25 -24.27 34.65 -4.27
CA ILE A 25 -25.52 33.87 -4.35
C ILE A 25 -25.36 32.58 -3.56
N LEU A 26 -24.21 31.93 -3.72
CA LEU A 26 -23.79 30.79 -2.89
C LEU A 26 -22.30 30.90 -2.59
N ASN A 27 -21.91 30.88 -1.31
CA ASN A 27 -20.50 30.82 -0.90
C ASN A 27 -20.03 29.39 -0.86
N ILE A 28 -19.56 28.89 -2.00
CA ILE A 28 -19.11 27.50 -2.17
C ILE A 28 -17.91 27.13 -1.27
N HIS A 29 -17.09 28.11 -0.87
CA HIS A 29 -15.92 27.88 -0.01
C HIS A 29 -16.29 27.67 1.48
N ALA A 30 -17.50 28.01 1.85
CA ALA A 30 -18.00 27.81 3.20
C ALA A 30 -18.73 26.47 3.37
N ILE A 31 -19.13 25.84 2.27
CA ILE A 31 -19.78 24.53 2.29
C ILE A 31 -18.73 23.48 2.61
N PHE A 32 -19.00 22.68 3.65
CA PHE A 32 -18.08 21.64 4.07
C PHE A 32 -18.81 20.55 4.84
N SER A 33 -18.41 19.32 4.55
CA SER A 33 -18.67 18.11 5.32
C SER A 33 -17.56 17.10 4.98
N ASP A 34 -17.32 16.19 5.89
CA ASP A 34 -16.42 15.06 5.67
C ASP A 34 -16.95 13.81 6.39
N ALA A 35 -16.16 12.77 6.39
CA ALA A 35 -16.49 11.54 7.11
C ALA A 35 -15.97 11.52 8.56
N GLY A 36 -15.41 12.63 9.03
CA GLY A 36 -14.86 12.77 10.37
C GLY A 36 -15.93 12.85 11.47
N PRO A 37 -15.51 12.71 12.73
CA PRO A 37 -16.43 12.58 13.87
C PRO A 37 -17.26 13.82 14.15
N GLU A 38 -16.90 14.97 13.59
CA GLU A 38 -17.69 16.21 13.73
C GLU A 38 -18.83 16.31 12.72
N TYR A 39 -18.73 15.61 11.58
CA TYR A 39 -19.68 15.70 10.47
C TYR A 39 -20.44 14.41 10.20
N ARG A 40 -19.95 13.27 10.68
CA ARG A 40 -20.64 11.97 10.66
C ARG A 40 -20.56 11.34 12.05
N ILE A 41 -21.68 11.24 12.73
CA ILE A 41 -21.75 10.87 14.15
C ILE A 41 -22.71 9.68 14.35
N PRO A 42 -22.18 8.47 14.68
CA PRO A 42 -20.78 8.12 14.81
C PRO A 42 -20.07 8.04 13.45
N PRO A 43 -18.73 8.23 13.37
CA PRO A 43 -17.98 8.18 12.11
C PRO A 43 -17.89 6.78 11.51
N GLU A 44 -17.93 5.74 12.32
CA GLU A 44 -17.91 4.32 11.94
C GLU A 44 -19.11 3.61 12.58
N PRO A 45 -20.30 3.69 11.96
CA PRO A 45 -21.52 3.13 12.55
C PRO A 45 -21.55 1.61 12.50
N ASP A 46 -22.27 1.02 13.45
CA ASP A 46 -22.65 -0.37 13.38
C ASP A 46 -23.80 -0.59 12.36
N LYS A 47 -24.11 -1.86 12.04
CA LYS A 47 -25.25 -2.17 11.19
C LYS A 47 -26.55 -1.68 11.85
N ASP A 48 -27.45 -1.16 11.02
CA ASP A 48 -28.75 -0.63 11.42
C ASP A 48 -28.69 0.52 12.44
N GLU A 49 -27.51 1.13 12.65
CA GLU A 49 -27.35 2.27 13.53
C GLU A 49 -27.86 3.57 12.88
N ASN A 50 -28.33 4.49 13.70
CA ASN A 50 -28.67 5.85 13.27
C ASN A 50 -27.41 6.72 13.27
N VAL A 51 -27.19 7.40 12.15
CA VAL A 51 -26.06 8.29 11.92
C VAL A 51 -26.55 9.69 11.69
N LYS A 52 -26.00 10.64 12.44
CA LYS A 52 -26.21 12.06 12.17
C LYS A 52 -25.20 12.54 11.14
N LEU A 53 -25.68 13.07 10.03
CA LEU A 53 -24.89 13.72 9.00
C LEU A 53 -25.00 15.23 9.13
N ARG A 54 -23.87 15.92 9.12
CA ARG A 54 -23.78 17.38 9.27
C ARG A 54 -23.19 18.02 8.03
N LEU A 55 -23.74 19.18 7.67
CA LEU A 55 -23.24 20.05 6.60
C LEU A 55 -23.05 21.45 7.17
N ARG A 56 -21.88 22.07 6.93
CA ARG A 56 -21.58 23.46 7.24
C ARG A 56 -21.79 24.33 6.01
N THR A 57 -22.35 25.51 6.18
CA THR A 57 -22.50 26.54 5.12
C THR A 57 -22.09 27.91 5.66
N ALA A 58 -21.96 28.92 4.81
CA ALA A 58 -21.87 30.29 5.28
C ALA A 58 -23.20 30.68 5.95
N ARG A 59 -23.11 31.58 6.94
CA ARG A 59 -24.30 32.03 7.69
C ARG A 59 -25.31 32.72 6.80
N TYR A 60 -26.58 32.32 6.91
CA TYR A 60 -27.70 32.84 6.13
C TYR A 60 -27.50 32.79 4.61
N ASN A 61 -26.78 31.80 4.11
CA ASN A 61 -26.38 31.77 2.70
C ASN A 61 -27.12 30.76 1.84
N ILE A 62 -27.91 29.88 2.43
CA ILE A 62 -28.69 28.87 1.70
C ILE A 62 -30.15 28.89 2.14
N ASP A 63 -31.04 28.45 1.26
CA ASP A 63 -32.45 28.31 1.55
C ASP A 63 -32.80 26.90 2.04
N GLU A 64 -32.14 25.89 1.47
CA GLU A 64 -32.41 24.48 1.75
C GLU A 64 -31.14 23.66 1.65
N ALA A 65 -30.98 22.70 2.56
CA ALA A 65 -30.01 21.62 2.49
C ALA A 65 -30.71 20.27 2.56
N CYS A 66 -30.22 19.31 1.76
CA CYS A 66 -30.66 17.92 1.83
C CYS A 66 -29.45 17.02 1.77
N VAL A 67 -29.51 15.87 2.44
CA VAL A 67 -28.65 14.73 2.15
C VAL A 67 -29.41 13.75 1.27
N VAL A 68 -28.77 13.25 0.23
CA VAL A 68 -29.34 12.25 -0.68
C VAL A 68 -28.59 10.94 -0.44
N VAL A 69 -29.31 9.93 0.04
CA VAL A 69 -28.78 8.62 0.39
C VAL A 69 -29.41 7.59 -0.55
N ASN A 70 -28.59 6.88 -1.34
CA ASN A 70 -29.08 5.90 -2.31
C ASN A 70 -30.30 6.41 -3.13
N ASN A 71 -30.20 7.65 -3.64
CA ASN A 71 -31.25 8.39 -4.37
C ASN A 71 -32.46 8.83 -3.54
N ASN A 72 -32.53 8.59 -2.24
CA ASN A 72 -33.56 9.11 -1.37
C ASN A 72 -33.14 10.46 -0.79
N ARG A 73 -33.95 11.49 -1.03
CA ARG A 73 -33.70 12.88 -0.57
C ARG A 73 -34.25 13.07 0.83
N ILE A 74 -33.41 13.45 1.78
CA ILE A 74 -33.75 13.68 3.19
C ILE A 74 -33.44 15.15 3.51
N ALA A 75 -34.43 15.89 3.97
CA ALA A 75 -34.24 17.28 4.35
C ALA A 75 -33.36 17.42 5.59
N MET A 76 -32.46 18.40 5.56
CA MET A 76 -31.60 18.74 6.69
C MET A 76 -32.12 19.97 7.40
N HIS A 77 -32.02 19.99 8.71
CA HIS A 77 -32.49 21.13 9.53
C HIS A 77 -31.30 21.91 10.11
N ARG A 78 -31.37 23.23 10.10
CA ARG A 78 -30.36 24.04 10.77
C ARG A 78 -30.47 23.86 12.28
N THR A 79 -29.43 23.31 12.90
CA THR A 79 -29.42 22.95 14.32
C THR A 79 -28.70 23.98 15.18
N PHE A 80 -27.59 24.54 14.66
CA PHE A 80 -26.88 25.61 15.36
C PHE A 80 -26.14 26.53 14.37
N SER A 81 -25.65 27.64 14.87
CA SER A 81 -24.86 28.61 14.11
C SER A 81 -23.79 29.22 14.99
N ASN A 82 -22.68 29.62 14.39
CA ASN A 82 -21.69 30.49 15.03
C ASN A 82 -21.59 31.84 14.27
N GLU A 83 -20.57 32.62 14.52
CA GLU A 83 -20.41 33.95 13.87
C GLU A 83 -20.31 33.86 12.33
N LEU A 84 -19.72 32.77 11.78
CA LEU A 84 -19.40 32.61 10.36
C LEU A 84 -20.30 31.61 9.64
N PHE A 85 -20.78 30.58 10.34
CA PHE A 85 -21.37 29.42 9.72
C PHE A 85 -22.72 29.03 10.30
N ASP A 86 -23.56 28.46 9.44
CA ASP A 86 -24.75 27.68 9.80
C ASP A 86 -24.43 26.18 9.63
N PHE A 87 -24.96 25.37 10.55
CA PHE A 87 -24.82 23.92 10.53
C PHE A 87 -26.16 23.24 10.38
N TYR A 88 -26.25 22.37 9.40
CA TYR A 88 -27.45 21.61 9.05
C TYR A 88 -27.23 20.14 9.36
N GLU A 89 -28.21 19.47 9.91
CA GLU A 89 -28.14 18.06 10.30
C GLU A 89 -29.35 17.28 9.80
N ALA A 90 -29.12 16.01 9.53
CA ALA A 90 -30.16 15.00 9.33
C ALA A 90 -29.70 13.68 9.95
N ASP A 91 -30.65 12.95 10.50
CA ASP A 91 -30.42 11.59 10.99
C ASP A 91 -30.85 10.59 9.89
N ILE A 92 -29.99 9.60 9.64
CA ILE A 92 -30.24 8.52 8.69
C ILE A 92 -30.02 7.17 9.37
N ASN A 93 -30.79 6.15 9.03
CA ASN A 93 -30.47 4.78 9.39
C ASN A 93 -29.59 4.19 8.29
N VAL A 94 -28.43 3.60 8.66
CA VAL A 94 -27.45 3.14 7.67
C VAL A 94 -27.75 1.75 7.11
N GLY A 95 -28.67 0.98 7.75
CA GLY A 95 -28.95 -0.38 7.34
C GLY A 95 -27.75 -1.32 7.52
N SER A 96 -27.74 -2.41 6.77
CA SER A 96 -26.70 -3.44 6.85
C SER A 96 -25.71 -3.42 5.68
N GLU A 97 -26.06 -2.75 4.59
CA GLU A 97 -25.31 -2.74 3.33
C GLU A 97 -24.60 -1.42 3.11
N LYS A 98 -23.53 -1.47 2.30
CA LYS A 98 -22.81 -0.28 1.87
C LYS A 98 -23.75 0.73 1.24
N LEU A 99 -23.70 1.97 1.70
CA LEU A 99 -24.48 3.07 1.15
C LEU A 99 -23.61 4.24 0.66
N TYR A 100 -24.17 5.02 -0.25
CA TYR A 100 -23.53 6.21 -0.81
C TYR A 100 -24.41 7.42 -0.57
N TYR A 101 -23.79 8.58 -0.27
CA TYR A 101 -24.52 9.81 -0.06
C TYR A 101 -23.74 11.03 -0.57
N TYR A 102 -24.50 12.09 -0.82
CA TYR A 102 -24.01 13.43 -1.15
C TYR A 102 -24.98 14.46 -0.60
N TYR A 103 -24.58 15.71 -0.61
CA TYR A 103 -25.45 16.80 -0.18
C TYR A 103 -25.94 17.60 -1.38
N GLU A 104 -27.19 18.07 -1.31
CA GLU A 104 -27.77 19.01 -2.23
C GLU A 104 -28.07 20.32 -1.47
N VAL A 105 -27.62 21.43 -2.02
CA VAL A 105 -27.79 22.78 -1.45
C VAL A 105 -28.50 23.65 -2.45
N ARG A 106 -29.51 24.39 -1.99
CA ARG A 106 -30.30 25.25 -2.83
C ARG A 106 -30.31 26.70 -2.33
N VAL A 107 -30.15 27.63 -3.28
CA VAL A 107 -30.33 29.08 -3.08
C VAL A 107 -31.15 29.64 -4.23
N GLY A 108 -32.41 30.02 -3.99
CA GLY A 108 -33.34 30.42 -5.03
C GLY A 108 -33.53 29.33 -6.09
N LYS A 109 -33.13 29.64 -7.32
CA LYS A 109 -33.16 28.68 -8.45
C LYS A 109 -31.83 27.91 -8.63
N VAL A 110 -30.81 28.24 -7.88
CA VAL A 110 -29.48 27.58 -7.97
C VAL A 110 -29.48 26.33 -7.11
N VAL A 111 -29.15 25.20 -7.73
CA VAL A 111 -28.93 23.93 -7.05
C VAL A 111 -27.49 23.54 -7.28
N CYS A 112 -26.81 23.15 -6.21
CA CYS A 112 -25.45 22.62 -6.24
C CYS A 112 -25.37 21.34 -5.42
N TYR A 113 -24.44 20.49 -5.79
CA TYR A 113 -24.15 19.24 -5.12
C TYR A 113 -22.81 19.32 -4.41
N TYR A 114 -22.68 18.62 -3.30
CA TYR A 114 -21.43 18.53 -2.55
C TYR A 114 -21.11 17.07 -2.21
N ASN A 115 -19.91 16.64 -2.54
CA ASN A 115 -19.35 15.34 -2.18
C ASN A 115 -17.84 15.47 -1.90
N GLN A 116 -17.06 14.37 -1.95
CA GLN A 116 -15.65 14.36 -1.57
C GLN A 116 -14.76 15.34 -2.35
N ILE A 117 -15.13 15.71 -3.58
CA ILE A 117 -14.37 16.68 -4.40
C ILE A 117 -14.87 18.13 -4.26
N GLY A 118 -15.85 18.36 -3.40
CA GLY A 118 -16.35 19.72 -3.12
C GLY A 118 -17.68 20.05 -3.80
N VAL A 119 -17.92 21.35 -4.04
CA VAL A 119 -19.17 21.86 -4.62
C VAL A 119 -19.12 21.83 -6.13
N MET A 120 -20.18 21.30 -6.75
CA MET A 120 -20.32 21.21 -8.21
C MET A 120 -21.76 21.48 -8.63
N ARG A 121 -21.97 21.86 -9.91
CA ARG A 121 -23.30 22.02 -10.52
C ARG A 121 -23.83 20.69 -11.06
N ASP A 122 -22.96 19.89 -11.64
CA ASP A 122 -23.26 18.59 -12.20
C ASP A 122 -22.63 17.52 -11.30
N LEU A 123 -23.45 16.66 -10.72
CA LEU A 123 -23.00 15.63 -9.78
C LEU A 123 -22.12 14.59 -10.50
N ASN A 124 -20.93 14.33 -9.96
CA ASN A 124 -20.14 13.16 -10.28
C ASN A 124 -20.29 12.11 -9.17
N PRO A 125 -21.10 11.05 -9.37
CA PRO A 125 -21.42 10.07 -8.32
C PRO A 125 -20.22 9.24 -7.87
N PHE A 126 -19.16 9.15 -8.68
CA PHE A 126 -17.95 8.41 -8.33
C PHE A 126 -17.31 8.91 -7.02
N TYR A 127 -17.44 10.20 -6.74
CA TYR A 127 -16.90 10.83 -5.54
C TYR A 127 -17.93 11.00 -4.41
N ASN A 128 -19.05 10.30 -4.45
CA ASN A 128 -20.00 10.34 -3.34
C ASN A 128 -19.35 9.79 -2.06
N PHE A 129 -19.74 10.36 -0.92
CA PHE A 129 -19.37 9.78 0.37
C PHE A 129 -19.95 8.38 0.50
N GLN A 130 -19.28 7.54 1.25
CA GLN A 130 -19.73 6.17 1.48
C GLN A 130 -19.70 5.83 2.98
N ILE A 131 -20.62 4.96 3.38
CA ILE A 131 -20.63 4.32 4.69
C ILE A 131 -20.65 2.81 4.48
N MET A 132 -19.77 2.10 5.19
CA MET A 132 -19.76 0.66 5.29
C MET A 132 -20.18 0.29 6.71
N PRO A 133 -21.46 -0.02 6.96
CA PRO A 133 -21.94 -0.34 8.30
C PRO A 133 -21.23 -1.57 8.88
N GLY A 134 -20.81 -1.49 10.13
CA GLY A 134 -20.07 -2.54 10.81
C GLY A 134 -18.57 -2.57 10.52
N PHE A 135 -18.08 -1.74 9.61
CA PHE A 135 -16.63 -1.57 9.45
C PHE A 135 -16.07 -0.67 10.55
N LYS A 136 -15.03 -1.17 11.25
CA LYS A 136 -14.33 -0.41 12.29
C LYS A 136 -12.85 -0.41 12.00
N THR A 137 -12.25 0.76 11.97
CA THR A 137 -10.79 0.87 11.97
C THR A 137 -10.26 0.35 13.30
N PRO A 138 -9.26 -0.55 13.32
CA PRO A 138 -8.65 -1.02 14.55
C PRO A 138 -8.21 0.15 15.43
N GLN A 139 -8.49 0.07 16.74
CA GLN A 139 -8.21 1.19 17.66
C GLN A 139 -6.74 1.57 17.68
N TRP A 140 -5.83 0.61 17.56
CA TRP A 140 -4.40 0.85 17.54
C TRP A 140 -3.95 1.68 16.31
N ALA A 141 -4.69 1.65 15.20
CA ALA A 141 -4.33 2.40 13.99
C ALA A 141 -4.75 3.89 14.06
N LYS A 142 -5.68 4.23 14.98
CA LYS A 142 -6.20 5.61 15.10
C LYS A 142 -5.20 6.51 15.80
N GLY A 143 -4.57 7.41 15.03
CA GLY A 143 -3.57 8.34 15.54
C GLY A 143 -2.17 7.74 15.74
N ALA A 144 -1.93 6.51 15.25
CA ALA A 144 -0.65 5.83 15.37
C ALA A 144 0.46 6.54 14.59
N VAL A 145 1.63 6.63 15.19
CA VAL A 145 2.87 7.06 14.53
C VAL A 145 3.47 5.87 13.79
N MET A 146 3.45 5.92 12.47
CA MET A 146 3.96 4.84 11.62
C MET A 146 5.34 5.21 11.06
N TYR A 147 6.31 4.30 11.21
CA TYR A 147 7.65 4.45 10.67
C TYR A 147 7.87 3.43 9.54
N GLN A 148 8.11 3.92 8.34
CA GLN A 148 8.41 3.08 7.17
C GLN A 148 9.89 2.71 7.16
N ILE A 149 10.19 1.42 7.00
CA ILE A 149 11.55 0.88 6.90
C ILE A 149 11.80 0.30 5.51
N PHE A 150 12.71 0.93 4.78
CA PHE A 150 13.39 0.31 3.65
C PHE A 150 14.60 -0.46 4.19
N VAL A 151 14.47 -1.78 4.31
CA VAL A 151 15.38 -2.61 5.11
C VAL A 151 16.83 -2.49 4.66
N ASP A 152 17.12 -2.60 3.36
CA ASP A 152 18.48 -2.47 2.79
C ASP A 152 19.20 -1.18 3.21
N ARG A 153 18.44 -0.13 3.55
CA ARG A 153 18.95 1.22 3.84
C ARG A 153 18.77 1.64 5.29
N PHE A 154 18.43 0.72 6.20
CA PHE A 154 18.12 1.06 7.59
C PHE A 154 19.29 0.78 8.55
N CYS A 155 19.71 -0.47 8.67
CA CYS A 155 20.81 -0.88 9.55
C CYS A 155 21.27 -2.27 9.14
N ASN A 156 22.59 -2.46 8.98
CA ASN A 156 23.23 -3.77 8.76
C ASN A 156 23.61 -4.37 10.13
N GLY A 157 22.91 -5.41 10.55
CA GLY A 157 23.16 -6.13 11.81
C GLY A 157 23.89 -7.45 11.63
N ASP A 158 23.80 -8.06 10.45
CA ASP A 158 24.43 -9.35 10.14
C ASP A 158 25.07 -9.32 8.75
N LYS A 159 26.38 -9.02 8.71
CA LYS A 159 27.12 -8.96 7.45
C LYS A 159 27.28 -10.29 6.72
N THR A 160 26.90 -11.41 7.33
CA THR A 160 27.02 -12.73 6.72
C THR A 160 25.93 -13.00 5.69
N ASN A 161 24.83 -12.25 5.74
CA ASN A 161 23.73 -12.35 4.80
C ASN A 161 23.78 -11.31 3.65
N ASP A 162 24.75 -10.40 3.66
CA ASP A 162 24.91 -9.38 2.62
C ASP A 162 24.94 -9.98 1.21
N VAL A 163 24.30 -9.30 0.26
CA VAL A 163 24.47 -9.57 -1.17
C VAL A 163 25.92 -9.26 -1.55
N LEU A 164 26.57 -10.17 -2.25
CA LEU A 164 27.95 -9.99 -2.67
C LEU A 164 28.02 -9.39 -4.08
N THR A 165 29.05 -8.60 -4.33
CA THR A 165 29.34 -8.13 -5.69
C THR A 165 29.52 -9.32 -6.64
N ASN A 166 28.86 -9.29 -7.80
CA ASN A 166 28.82 -10.37 -8.79
C ASN A 166 28.06 -11.65 -8.32
N GLU A 167 27.22 -11.56 -7.29
CA GLU A 167 26.49 -12.73 -6.81
C GLU A 167 25.50 -13.24 -7.86
N TYR A 168 24.85 -12.34 -8.58
CA TYR A 168 23.96 -12.61 -9.73
C TYR A 168 23.88 -11.39 -10.63
N ALA A 169 23.18 -11.50 -11.76
CA ALA A 169 22.88 -10.40 -12.65
C ALA A 169 21.41 -10.00 -12.57
N TYR A 170 21.13 -8.71 -12.47
CA TYR A 170 19.77 -8.15 -12.48
C TYR A 170 19.71 -6.98 -13.48
N ILE A 171 18.68 -6.96 -14.34
CA ILE A 171 18.54 -5.97 -15.43
C ILE A 171 19.83 -5.86 -16.27
N GLY A 172 20.37 -7.02 -16.68
CA GLY A 172 21.53 -7.13 -17.56
C GLY A 172 22.88 -6.65 -16.99
N GLN A 173 22.97 -6.44 -15.69
CA GLN A 173 24.20 -6.04 -15.02
C GLN A 173 24.34 -6.78 -13.68
N HIS A 174 25.57 -6.99 -13.24
CA HIS A 174 25.84 -7.62 -11.95
C HIS A 174 25.35 -6.75 -10.78
N VAL A 175 24.92 -7.40 -9.71
CA VAL A 175 24.66 -6.75 -8.43
C VAL A 175 25.97 -6.32 -7.77
N GLU A 176 25.89 -5.28 -6.95
CA GLU A 176 27.03 -4.68 -6.27
C GLU A 176 26.74 -4.49 -4.79
N ARG A 177 27.63 -4.94 -3.94
CA ARG A 177 27.65 -4.56 -2.53
C ARG A 177 28.24 -3.16 -2.38
N VAL A 178 27.58 -2.30 -1.64
CA VAL A 178 28.07 -0.97 -1.28
C VAL A 178 28.96 -1.09 -0.03
N GLU A 179 30.24 -0.77 -0.15
CA GLU A 179 31.18 -0.89 0.96
C GLU A 179 31.07 0.25 1.96
N GLU A 180 30.76 1.47 1.48
CA GLU A 180 30.65 2.65 2.31
C GLU A 180 29.17 3.00 2.54
N TRP A 181 28.69 2.79 3.76
CA TRP A 181 27.30 3.03 4.16
C TRP A 181 26.81 4.45 3.84
N ASP A 182 27.66 5.45 4.01
CA ASP A 182 27.32 6.85 3.79
C ASP A 182 27.40 7.29 2.31
N SER A 183 27.70 6.37 1.39
CA SER A 183 27.73 6.69 -0.04
C SER A 183 26.32 7.05 -0.53
N ARG A 184 26.23 7.97 -1.49
CA ARG A 184 24.94 8.36 -2.04
C ARG A 184 24.40 7.33 -3.02
N PRO A 185 23.10 7.01 -2.98
CA PRO A 185 22.46 6.21 -4.02
C PRO A 185 22.61 6.86 -5.39
N ASN A 186 22.79 6.04 -6.42
CA ASN A 186 22.76 6.48 -7.82
C ASN A 186 21.32 6.56 -8.34
N GLU A 187 21.18 7.16 -9.53
CA GLU A 187 19.98 7.06 -10.33
C GLU A 187 19.71 5.59 -10.70
N MET A 188 18.73 4.94 -10.76
CA MET A 188 18.55 3.50 -11.05
C MET A 188 19.34 2.55 -10.13
N ASP A 189 19.35 2.83 -8.85
CA ASP A 189 20.16 2.14 -7.83
C ASP A 189 19.51 0.84 -7.31
N VAL A 190 18.86 0.06 -8.18
CA VAL A 190 18.06 -1.13 -7.80
C VAL A 190 18.91 -2.38 -7.54
N ARG A 191 20.18 -2.39 -7.99
CA ARG A 191 21.15 -3.51 -7.93
C ARG A 191 22.27 -3.31 -6.91
N ARG A 192 22.31 -2.15 -6.25
CA ARG A 192 23.33 -1.82 -5.26
C ARG A 192 22.76 -2.01 -3.87
N PHE A 193 23.41 -2.87 -3.10
CA PHE A 193 22.93 -3.30 -1.79
C PHE A 193 23.82 -2.70 -0.69
N TYR A 194 23.18 -2.05 0.27
CA TYR A 194 23.87 -1.49 1.46
C TYR A 194 23.94 -2.51 2.60
N GLY A 195 23.18 -3.59 2.49
CA GLY A 195 23.23 -4.71 3.43
C GLY A 195 22.41 -4.49 4.70
N GLY A 196 21.50 -3.53 4.73
CA GLY A 196 20.53 -3.45 5.84
C GLY A 196 19.66 -4.70 5.89
N ASP A 197 19.37 -5.18 7.11
CA ASP A 197 18.72 -6.46 7.36
C ASP A 197 17.77 -6.44 8.57
N LEU A 198 17.08 -7.55 8.78
CA LEU A 198 16.13 -7.68 9.91
C LEU A 198 16.86 -7.80 11.26
N GLN A 199 18.14 -8.19 11.30
CA GLN A 199 18.93 -8.13 12.52
C GLN A 199 19.21 -6.67 12.90
N GLY A 200 19.55 -5.83 11.93
CA GLY A 200 19.70 -4.39 12.16
C GLY A 200 18.42 -3.73 12.62
N VAL A 201 17.25 -4.17 12.10
CA VAL A 201 15.95 -3.71 12.63
C VAL A 201 15.74 -4.18 14.07
N MET A 202 16.04 -5.45 14.37
CA MET A 202 15.97 -6.02 15.72
C MET A 202 16.80 -5.20 16.71
N ASP A 203 18.02 -4.85 16.35
CA ASP A 203 18.96 -4.07 17.16
C ASP A 203 18.48 -2.62 17.38
N LYS A 204 17.60 -2.13 16.54
CA LYS A 204 17.05 -0.77 16.58
C LYS A 204 15.63 -0.67 17.15
N LEU A 205 15.04 -1.77 17.64
CA LEU A 205 13.66 -1.72 18.19
C LEU A 205 13.53 -0.78 19.38
N ASP A 206 14.52 -0.73 20.27
CA ASP A 206 14.51 0.21 21.42
C ASP A 206 14.61 1.66 20.95
N TYR A 207 15.43 1.95 19.95
CA TYR A 207 15.50 3.28 19.33
C TYR A 207 14.14 3.70 18.73
N LEU A 208 13.46 2.80 18.02
CA LEU A 208 12.15 3.08 17.45
C LEU A 208 11.10 3.31 18.54
N GLN A 209 11.15 2.54 19.62
CA GLN A 209 10.28 2.73 20.78
C GLN A 209 10.52 4.08 21.45
N ASP A 210 11.77 4.47 21.68
CA ASP A 210 12.14 5.77 22.28
C ASP A 210 11.75 6.94 21.39
N LEU A 211 11.74 6.74 20.07
CA LEU A 211 11.26 7.72 19.09
C LEU A 211 9.73 7.90 19.13
N GLY A 212 9.00 7.01 19.79
CA GLY A 212 7.54 7.03 19.88
C GLY A 212 6.83 6.40 18.69
N VAL A 213 7.46 5.41 18.03
CA VAL A 213 6.85 4.65 16.93
C VAL A 213 5.84 3.65 17.49
N ASP A 214 4.61 3.72 16.99
CA ASP A 214 3.54 2.77 17.32
C ASP A 214 3.48 1.61 16.31
N VAL A 215 3.85 1.87 15.07
CA VAL A 215 3.73 0.90 13.96
C VAL A 215 4.98 0.92 13.09
N ILE A 216 5.59 -0.23 12.89
CA ILE A 216 6.62 -0.44 11.88
C ILE A 216 5.94 -0.91 10.59
N TYR A 217 6.13 -0.15 9.52
CA TYR A 217 5.73 -0.56 8.17
C TYR A 217 6.99 -0.92 7.37
N PHE A 218 7.08 -2.16 6.95
CA PHE A 218 8.19 -2.63 6.10
C PHE A 218 7.86 -2.48 4.62
N ASN A 219 8.80 -1.94 3.84
CA ASN A 219 8.87 -2.23 2.41
C ASN A 219 8.89 -3.74 2.19
N PRO A 220 8.63 -4.25 0.97
CA PRO A 220 8.57 -5.69 0.75
C PRO A 220 9.76 -6.45 1.36
N LEU A 221 9.49 -7.60 1.97
CA LEU A 221 10.47 -8.43 2.68
C LEU A 221 10.74 -9.78 2.00
N PHE A 222 9.90 -10.13 1.03
CA PHE A 222 9.95 -11.45 0.40
C PHE A 222 11.15 -11.59 -0.53
N VAL A 223 11.53 -12.84 -0.83
CA VAL A 223 12.64 -13.13 -1.75
C VAL A 223 12.48 -12.29 -3.02
N SER A 224 13.52 -11.56 -3.40
CA SER A 224 13.49 -10.62 -4.52
C SER A 224 14.91 -10.25 -4.98
N PRO A 225 15.16 -10.11 -6.30
CA PRO A 225 16.47 -9.79 -6.81
C PRO A 225 16.88 -8.31 -6.66
N SER A 226 15.95 -7.40 -6.38
CA SER A 226 16.27 -5.98 -6.18
C SER A 226 16.45 -5.61 -4.71
N ASN A 227 17.09 -4.48 -4.46
CA ASN A 227 17.22 -3.95 -3.10
C ASN A 227 15.88 -3.47 -2.52
N HIS A 228 14.95 -2.98 -3.37
CA HIS A 228 13.62 -2.48 -2.96
C HIS A 228 12.56 -3.57 -2.80
N LYS A 229 12.78 -4.75 -3.39
CA LYS A 229 11.98 -5.96 -3.26
C LYS A 229 10.51 -5.89 -3.72
N TYR A 230 10.15 -4.92 -4.58
CA TYR A 230 8.83 -4.89 -5.23
C TYR A 230 8.68 -5.88 -6.39
N ASP A 231 9.73 -6.55 -6.80
CA ASP A 231 9.80 -7.58 -7.83
C ASP A 231 9.91 -8.98 -7.19
N ILE A 232 8.86 -9.37 -6.48
CA ILE A 232 8.86 -10.55 -5.62
C ILE A 232 9.14 -11.83 -6.41
N GLN A 233 10.10 -12.60 -5.92
CA GLN A 233 10.52 -13.89 -6.44
C GLN A 233 9.79 -15.06 -5.76
N ASP A 234 9.56 -14.98 -4.45
CA ASP A 234 8.82 -15.99 -3.69
C ASP A 234 8.04 -15.35 -2.52
N TYR A 235 6.71 -15.40 -2.56
CA TYR A 235 5.83 -14.84 -1.53
C TYR A 235 5.75 -15.67 -0.24
N ASP A 236 6.24 -16.91 -0.27
CA ASP A 236 6.17 -17.81 0.88
C ASP A 236 7.29 -17.57 1.90
N TYR A 237 8.33 -16.83 1.53
CA TYR A 237 9.54 -16.72 2.33
C TYR A 237 10.12 -15.31 2.37
N ILE A 238 10.64 -14.96 3.55
CA ILE A 238 11.48 -13.77 3.75
C ILE A 238 12.78 -13.97 2.99
N ASP A 239 13.27 -12.91 2.34
CA ASP A 239 14.53 -12.96 1.59
C ASP A 239 15.70 -13.29 2.52
N PRO A 240 16.48 -14.35 2.26
CA PRO A 240 17.63 -14.73 3.08
C PRO A 240 18.68 -13.62 3.23
N HIS A 241 18.83 -12.73 2.24
CA HIS A 241 19.77 -11.60 2.29
C HIS A 241 19.38 -10.49 3.30
N ILE A 242 18.13 -10.49 3.74
CA ILE A 242 17.70 -9.62 4.86
C ILE A 242 17.28 -10.44 6.08
N GLY A 243 17.12 -11.76 5.92
CA GLY A 243 16.75 -12.70 6.97
C GLY A 243 17.95 -13.43 7.56
N ARG A 244 18.04 -14.74 7.30
CA ARG A 244 19.11 -15.61 7.77
C ARG A 244 19.61 -16.49 6.65
N ILE A 245 20.95 -16.61 6.54
CA ILE A 245 21.63 -17.59 5.69
C ILE A 245 22.31 -18.61 6.61
N THR A 246 21.83 -19.84 6.62
CA THR A 246 22.36 -20.95 7.43
C THR A 246 23.16 -21.95 6.61
N ASP A 247 22.89 -22.00 5.31
CA ASP A 247 23.62 -22.83 4.35
C ASP A 247 24.09 -21.95 3.18
N ASP A 248 25.39 -21.68 3.13
CA ASP A 248 26.03 -20.82 2.14
C ASP A 248 27.09 -21.58 1.35
N GLY A 249 27.41 -21.06 0.17
CA GLY A 249 28.43 -21.64 -0.70
C GLY A 249 28.04 -21.59 -2.17
N GLY A 250 28.90 -22.02 -3.02
CA GLY A 250 28.77 -21.92 -4.47
C GLY A 250 29.54 -20.73 -5.04
N SER A 251 29.44 -20.54 -6.35
CA SER A 251 30.22 -19.57 -7.13
C SER A 251 29.43 -18.28 -7.34
N LEU A 252 30.16 -17.19 -7.41
CA LEU A 252 29.70 -15.91 -7.97
C LEU A 252 29.77 -16.00 -9.50
N LEU A 253 29.12 -15.04 -10.19
CA LEU A 253 29.29 -14.91 -11.64
C LEU A 253 30.66 -14.37 -12.00
N ASP A 254 31.23 -14.89 -13.08
CA ASP A 254 32.44 -14.34 -13.70
C ASP A 254 32.13 -12.96 -14.32
N GLU A 255 33.15 -12.11 -14.39
CA GLU A 255 33.00 -10.77 -14.97
C GLU A 255 32.44 -10.84 -16.40
N GLY A 256 31.32 -10.17 -16.65
CA GLY A 256 30.64 -10.13 -17.95
C GLY A 256 29.75 -11.33 -18.27
N ASP A 257 29.65 -12.32 -17.39
CA ASP A 257 28.70 -13.44 -17.53
C ASP A 257 27.38 -13.10 -16.82
N ASN A 258 26.30 -12.94 -17.59
CA ASN A 258 24.97 -12.63 -17.06
C ASN A 258 24.05 -13.86 -16.97
N ASP A 259 24.57 -15.06 -17.13
CA ASP A 259 23.81 -16.31 -17.04
C ASP A 259 23.59 -16.71 -15.58
N ASN A 260 22.44 -16.37 -15.05
CA ASN A 260 22.07 -16.61 -13.65
C ASN A 260 22.01 -18.12 -13.28
N THR A 261 21.93 -19.03 -14.25
CA THR A 261 22.02 -20.48 -13.97
C THR A 261 23.37 -20.89 -13.42
N LYS A 262 24.41 -20.07 -13.61
CA LYS A 262 25.76 -20.25 -13.08
C LYS A 262 25.97 -19.57 -11.72
N ALA A 263 25.06 -18.74 -11.28
CA ALA A 263 25.08 -18.04 -10.00
C ALA A 263 24.74 -19.00 -8.85
N SER A 264 25.54 -20.06 -8.68
CA SER A 264 25.18 -21.19 -7.81
C SER A 264 25.10 -20.78 -6.33
N ARG A 265 25.83 -19.75 -5.91
CA ARG A 265 25.68 -19.19 -4.56
C ARG A 265 24.33 -18.51 -4.36
N TYR A 266 23.92 -17.63 -5.29
CA TYR A 266 22.61 -16.98 -5.25
C TYR A 266 21.49 -18.02 -5.26
N ILE A 267 21.54 -18.97 -6.21
CA ILE A 267 20.56 -20.06 -6.29
C ILE A 267 20.43 -20.77 -4.94
N LYS A 268 21.55 -21.19 -4.35
CA LYS A 268 21.56 -21.88 -3.06
C LYS A 268 20.97 -21.03 -1.94
N ARG A 269 21.31 -19.74 -1.89
CA ARG A 269 20.82 -18.81 -0.87
C ARG A 269 19.31 -18.62 -0.94
N VAL A 270 18.75 -18.38 -2.15
CA VAL A 270 17.35 -17.97 -2.33
C VAL A 270 16.38 -19.12 -2.62
N THR A 271 16.87 -20.32 -2.89
CA THR A 271 16.01 -21.49 -3.13
C THR A 271 16.21 -22.60 -2.08
N GLY A 272 17.29 -22.58 -1.32
CA GLY A 272 17.60 -23.57 -0.28
C GLY A 272 16.63 -23.47 0.89
N LYS A 273 15.88 -24.54 1.17
CA LYS A 273 14.81 -24.54 2.18
C LYS A 273 15.28 -24.17 3.58
N ASN A 274 16.50 -24.60 3.96
CA ASN A 274 17.07 -24.26 5.27
C ASN A 274 17.17 -22.74 5.47
N ASN A 275 17.62 -22.01 4.46
CA ASN A 275 17.74 -20.55 4.50
C ASN A 275 16.36 -19.88 4.54
N LEU A 276 15.47 -20.36 3.69
CA LEU A 276 14.10 -19.82 3.56
C LEU A 276 13.31 -19.98 4.87
N GLU A 277 13.40 -21.15 5.50
CA GLU A 277 12.75 -21.44 6.78
C GLU A 277 13.38 -20.64 7.92
N ALA A 278 14.71 -20.58 7.99
CA ALA A 278 15.43 -19.77 8.98
C ALA A 278 15.08 -18.28 8.90
N GLY A 279 14.93 -17.73 7.69
CA GLY A 279 14.47 -16.37 7.46
C GLY A 279 13.06 -16.12 8.01
N ASN A 280 12.14 -17.05 7.74
CA ASN A 280 10.77 -16.98 8.24
C ASN A 280 10.69 -17.06 9.77
N GLU A 281 11.45 -17.98 10.38
CA GLU A 281 11.53 -18.12 11.84
C GLU A 281 12.08 -16.85 12.50
N PHE A 282 13.12 -16.26 11.91
CA PHE A 282 13.70 -15.03 12.42
C PHE A 282 12.75 -13.86 12.32
N PHE A 283 11.99 -13.75 11.23
CA PHE A 283 10.98 -12.72 11.08
C PHE A 283 9.85 -12.87 12.13
N ALA A 284 9.41 -14.08 12.41
CA ALA A 284 8.43 -14.32 13.49
C ALA A 284 8.96 -13.87 14.86
N GLN A 285 10.26 -14.06 15.14
CA GLN A 285 10.91 -13.55 16.35
C GLN A 285 10.92 -12.02 16.38
N LEU A 286 11.27 -11.35 15.26
CA LEU A 286 11.25 -9.89 15.15
C LEU A 286 9.85 -9.32 15.43
N VAL A 287 8.80 -9.89 14.85
CA VAL A 287 7.42 -9.46 15.11
C VAL A 287 7.07 -9.63 16.58
N SER A 288 7.44 -10.75 17.20
CA SER A 288 7.24 -10.97 18.63
C SER A 288 7.94 -9.92 19.50
N GLU A 289 9.18 -9.55 19.14
CA GLU A 289 9.96 -8.53 19.86
C GLU A 289 9.38 -7.11 19.70
N ALA A 290 8.84 -6.79 18.50
CA ALA A 290 8.11 -5.56 18.26
C ALA A 290 6.84 -5.50 19.12
N HIS A 291 6.06 -6.59 19.16
CA HIS A 291 4.85 -6.69 19.99
C HIS A 291 5.14 -6.57 21.49
N ARG A 292 6.26 -7.10 21.98
CA ARG A 292 6.68 -6.93 23.38
C ARG A 292 6.92 -5.47 23.77
N ARG A 293 7.24 -4.64 22.77
CA ARG A 293 7.41 -3.18 22.91
C ARG A 293 6.14 -2.39 22.60
N ASN A 294 4.99 -3.07 22.43
CA ASN A 294 3.71 -2.50 22.02
C ASN A 294 3.74 -1.87 20.62
N MET A 295 4.71 -2.19 19.77
CA MET A 295 4.75 -1.77 18.39
C MET A 295 4.05 -2.79 17.50
N LYS A 296 3.23 -2.32 16.57
CA LYS A 296 2.56 -3.11 15.55
C LYS A 296 3.45 -3.27 14.31
N VAL A 297 3.19 -4.30 13.52
CA VAL A 297 3.96 -4.57 12.29
C VAL A 297 3.01 -4.67 11.10
N ILE A 298 3.30 -3.89 10.05
CA ILE A 298 2.63 -3.95 8.75
C ILE A 298 3.68 -4.34 7.71
N ILE A 299 3.32 -5.22 6.79
CA ILE A 299 4.16 -5.63 5.67
C ILE A 299 3.54 -5.24 4.34
N ASP A 300 4.36 -5.14 3.30
CA ASP A 300 3.93 -4.74 1.96
C ASP A 300 3.46 -5.94 1.15
N GLY A 301 2.24 -5.86 0.64
CA GLY A 301 1.60 -6.85 -0.23
C GLY A 301 1.63 -6.40 -1.68
N VAL A 302 2.62 -6.85 -2.44
CA VAL A 302 2.77 -6.58 -3.88
C VAL A 302 2.02 -7.66 -4.65
N PHE A 303 0.71 -7.51 -4.79
CA PHE A 303 -0.16 -8.55 -5.36
C PHE A 303 -0.63 -8.27 -6.79
N ASN A 304 -0.34 -7.08 -7.36
CA ASN A 304 -0.66 -6.78 -8.75
C ASN A 304 0.30 -7.45 -9.74
N HIS A 305 1.56 -7.57 -9.37
CA HIS A 305 2.63 -8.13 -10.19
C HIS A 305 3.63 -8.89 -9.33
N CYS A 306 4.47 -9.68 -9.94
CA CYS A 306 5.64 -10.28 -9.29
C CYS A 306 6.93 -9.86 -10.01
N GLY A 307 8.07 -10.44 -9.65
CA GLY A 307 9.33 -10.27 -10.39
C GLY A 307 9.47 -11.27 -11.54
N SER A 308 10.31 -10.98 -12.52
CA SER A 308 10.67 -11.94 -13.58
C SER A 308 11.43 -13.17 -13.06
N PHE A 309 12.06 -13.06 -11.89
CA PHE A 309 12.72 -14.15 -11.16
C PHE A 309 11.73 -15.05 -10.39
N ASN A 310 10.44 -14.67 -10.32
CA ASN A 310 9.45 -15.37 -9.52
C ASN A 310 9.36 -16.86 -9.90
N LYS A 311 9.28 -17.74 -8.89
CA LYS A 311 9.23 -19.20 -9.06
C LYS A 311 8.10 -19.69 -9.97
N TRP A 312 7.01 -18.94 -10.09
CA TRP A 312 5.90 -19.30 -10.98
C TRP A 312 6.21 -19.03 -12.45
N LEU A 313 7.06 -18.02 -12.75
CA LEU A 313 7.52 -17.70 -14.09
C LEU A 313 8.86 -18.37 -14.38
N ASP A 314 9.84 -18.17 -13.48
CA ASP A 314 11.23 -18.66 -13.54
C ASP A 314 11.94 -18.27 -14.85
N ARG A 315 11.79 -17.01 -15.28
CA ARG A 315 12.42 -16.51 -16.51
C ARG A 315 13.94 -16.63 -16.49
N GLU A 316 14.54 -16.46 -15.33
CA GLU A 316 15.99 -16.52 -15.14
C GLU A 316 16.49 -17.95 -14.84
N HIS A 317 15.61 -18.95 -14.86
CA HIS A 317 15.90 -20.36 -14.61
C HIS A 317 16.57 -20.64 -13.24
N ILE A 318 16.29 -19.81 -12.25
CA ILE A 318 16.85 -19.93 -10.90
C ILE A 318 16.31 -21.18 -10.19
N TYR A 319 15.00 -21.39 -10.26
CA TYR A 319 14.35 -22.56 -9.65
C TYR A 319 14.58 -23.83 -10.45
N TYR A 320 14.67 -23.71 -11.80
CA TYR A 320 15.03 -24.83 -12.66
C TYR A 320 16.45 -25.34 -12.41
N ALA A 321 17.40 -24.44 -12.11
CA ALA A 321 18.79 -24.76 -11.82
C ALA A 321 19.03 -25.13 -10.34
N SER A 322 18.01 -25.01 -9.48
CA SER A 322 18.12 -25.34 -8.05
C SER A 322 18.32 -26.84 -7.81
N GLU A 323 19.06 -27.18 -6.77
CA GLU A 323 19.17 -28.56 -6.26
C GLU A 323 17.90 -29.04 -5.56
N GLU A 324 17.02 -28.11 -5.18
CA GLU A 324 15.72 -28.39 -4.58
C GLU A 324 14.70 -28.77 -5.66
N ASN A 325 13.72 -29.58 -5.29
CA ASN A 325 12.69 -30.03 -6.22
C ASN A 325 11.56 -28.99 -6.31
N TYR A 326 11.67 -28.06 -7.26
CA TYR A 326 10.63 -27.09 -7.58
C TYR A 326 9.84 -27.50 -8.83
N GLU A 327 8.57 -27.15 -8.86
CA GLU A 327 7.77 -27.20 -10.10
C GLU A 327 8.36 -26.22 -11.13
N LYS A 328 8.38 -26.60 -12.38
CA LYS A 328 8.87 -25.74 -13.47
C LYS A 328 8.00 -24.51 -13.63
N GLY A 329 8.63 -23.35 -13.72
CA GLY A 329 7.95 -22.07 -13.97
C GLY A 329 7.30 -22.00 -15.35
N ALA A 330 6.36 -21.08 -15.50
CA ALA A 330 5.59 -20.90 -16.74
C ALA A 330 6.43 -20.45 -17.94
N TYR A 331 7.62 -19.88 -17.72
CA TYR A 331 8.57 -19.52 -18.77
C TYR A 331 9.45 -20.71 -19.18
N VAL A 332 9.64 -21.68 -18.29
CA VAL A 332 10.49 -22.87 -18.52
C VAL A 332 9.72 -23.97 -19.24
N ASP A 333 8.44 -24.16 -18.89
CA ASP A 333 7.62 -25.26 -19.44
C ASP A 333 6.22 -24.77 -19.74
N ARG A 334 5.77 -25.01 -20.98
CA ARG A 334 4.41 -24.72 -21.44
C ARG A 334 3.32 -25.38 -20.58
N ASN A 335 3.61 -26.57 -20.05
CA ASN A 335 2.68 -27.34 -19.23
C ASN A 335 2.85 -27.05 -17.72
N SER A 336 3.54 -25.98 -17.36
CA SER A 336 3.71 -25.54 -15.97
C SER A 336 2.34 -25.41 -15.28
N PRO A 337 2.24 -25.87 -14.02
CA PRO A 337 1.03 -25.65 -13.21
C PRO A 337 0.75 -24.17 -12.93
N TYR A 338 1.69 -23.29 -13.26
CA TYR A 338 1.61 -21.82 -13.08
C TYR A 338 1.37 -21.09 -14.40
N HIS A 339 1.14 -21.80 -15.53
CA HIS A 339 0.99 -21.16 -16.83
C HIS A 339 -0.09 -20.08 -16.81
N ASP A 340 -1.26 -20.36 -16.23
CA ASP A 340 -2.40 -19.46 -16.18
C ASP A 340 -2.25 -18.30 -15.18
N PHE A 341 -1.19 -18.31 -14.37
CA PHE A 341 -0.86 -17.19 -13.46
C PHE A 341 -0.44 -15.95 -14.24
N PHE A 342 -0.07 -16.13 -15.50
CA PHE A 342 0.36 -15.08 -16.42
C PHE A 342 -0.47 -15.10 -17.69
N LYS A 343 -0.56 -13.95 -18.34
CA LYS A 343 -1.19 -13.83 -19.65
C LYS A 343 -0.11 -13.72 -20.72
N PHE A 344 0.09 -14.79 -21.46
CA PHE A 344 1.02 -14.81 -22.59
C PHE A 344 0.33 -14.34 -23.88
N TYR A 345 1.05 -13.58 -24.73
CA TYR A 345 0.54 -13.05 -26.01
C TYR A 345 0.96 -13.87 -27.21
N GLY A 346 1.78 -14.86 -27.04
CA GLY A 346 2.27 -15.73 -28.10
C GLY A 346 2.47 -17.15 -27.61
N ASP A 347 2.77 -18.04 -28.56
CA ASP A 347 2.90 -19.48 -28.33
C ASP A 347 4.27 -20.03 -28.78
N THR A 348 5.27 -19.16 -28.79
CA THR A 348 6.66 -19.47 -29.14
C THR A 348 7.43 -19.98 -27.93
N TRP A 349 7.53 -21.29 -27.81
CA TRP A 349 8.27 -21.95 -26.76
C TRP A 349 9.59 -22.54 -27.29
N PRO A 350 10.70 -22.48 -26.53
CA PRO A 350 10.81 -22.02 -25.13
C PRO A 350 10.96 -20.48 -24.94
N ASP A 351 11.09 -19.73 -26.02
CA ASP A 351 11.45 -18.31 -26.00
C ASP A 351 10.22 -17.38 -25.95
N ASN A 352 9.15 -17.79 -25.27
CA ASN A 352 7.96 -16.97 -25.14
C ASN A 352 8.15 -15.88 -24.06
N ASN A 353 8.72 -14.76 -24.45
CA ASN A 353 8.96 -13.58 -23.60
C ASN A 353 7.83 -12.53 -23.68
N SER A 354 6.73 -12.88 -24.34
CA SER A 354 5.60 -11.97 -24.63
C SER A 354 4.47 -12.21 -23.64
N TYR A 355 4.60 -11.68 -22.44
CA TYR A 355 3.58 -11.73 -21.39
C TYR A 355 3.15 -10.34 -20.93
N ASP A 356 1.97 -10.26 -20.31
CA ASP A 356 1.46 -9.02 -19.73
C ASP A 356 2.33 -8.58 -18.54
N SER A 357 2.63 -7.28 -18.48
CA SER A 357 3.50 -6.72 -17.45
C SER A 357 3.00 -5.35 -16.98
N TRP A 358 3.30 -5.02 -15.74
CA TRP A 358 2.88 -3.74 -15.17
C TRP A 358 3.59 -2.59 -15.87
N TRP A 359 2.79 -1.73 -16.53
CA TRP A 359 3.24 -0.59 -17.34
C TRP A 359 4.26 -0.96 -18.43
N GLY A 360 4.23 -2.19 -18.92
CA GLY A 360 5.13 -2.67 -19.97
C GLY A 360 6.53 -3.02 -19.51
N ASN A 361 6.79 -3.04 -18.19
CA ASN A 361 8.07 -3.46 -17.63
C ASN A 361 8.13 -5.00 -17.56
N ASP A 362 8.90 -5.62 -18.43
CA ASP A 362 9.03 -7.07 -18.54
C ASP A 362 9.64 -7.75 -17.29
N THR A 363 10.32 -6.97 -16.44
CA THR A 363 10.81 -7.42 -15.13
C THR A 363 9.71 -7.48 -14.06
N LEU A 364 8.50 -6.97 -14.36
CA LEU A 364 7.35 -6.91 -13.47
C LEU A 364 6.12 -7.59 -14.11
N PRO A 365 6.14 -8.92 -14.27
CA PRO A 365 5.03 -9.69 -14.85
C PRO A 365 3.73 -9.46 -14.07
N LYS A 366 2.65 -9.09 -14.77
CA LYS A 366 1.34 -8.88 -14.16
C LYS A 366 0.68 -10.20 -13.82
N LEU A 367 0.09 -10.29 -12.63
CA LEU A 367 -0.62 -11.48 -12.17
C LEU A 367 -2.04 -11.54 -12.77
N ASN A 368 -2.42 -12.71 -13.31
CA ASN A 368 -3.63 -12.92 -14.08
C ASN A 368 -4.78 -13.50 -13.23
N TYR A 369 -5.36 -12.70 -12.35
CA TYR A 369 -6.48 -13.12 -11.49
C TYR A 369 -7.74 -13.51 -12.28
N GLN A 370 -8.00 -12.82 -13.40
CA GLN A 370 -9.17 -13.10 -14.25
C GLN A 370 -9.08 -14.46 -14.94
N GLY A 371 -7.86 -14.94 -15.23
CA GLY A 371 -7.61 -16.21 -15.89
C GLY A 371 -7.30 -17.37 -14.97
N SER A 372 -7.04 -17.13 -13.66
CA SER A 372 -6.58 -18.17 -12.76
C SER A 372 -7.16 -18.06 -11.35
N PRO A 373 -8.27 -18.75 -11.07
CA PRO A 373 -8.79 -18.90 -9.70
C PRO A 373 -7.76 -19.50 -8.73
N LYS A 374 -6.88 -20.38 -9.23
CA LYS A 374 -5.80 -21.00 -8.46
C LYS A 374 -4.78 -19.96 -7.95
N LEU A 375 -4.51 -18.93 -8.75
CA LEU A 375 -3.66 -17.80 -8.33
C LEU A 375 -4.34 -17.03 -7.20
N GLU A 376 -5.63 -16.72 -7.34
CA GLU A 376 -6.39 -16.02 -6.30
C GLU A 376 -6.36 -16.78 -4.98
N GLU A 377 -6.64 -18.08 -5.01
CA GLU A 377 -6.55 -18.95 -3.82
C GLU A 377 -5.14 -18.93 -3.20
N TYR A 378 -4.10 -18.93 -4.04
CA TYR A 378 -2.72 -18.89 -3.56
C TYR A 378 -2.43 -17.58 -2.82
N ILE A 379 -2.77 -16.45 -3.43
CA ILE A 379 -2.56 -15.12 -2.83
C ILE A 379 -3.36 -14.95 -1.54
N LEU A 380 -4.62 -15.40 -1.50
CA LEU A 380 -5.43 -15.37 -0.28
C LEU A 380 -4.80 -16.22 0.84
N ARG A 381 -4.23 -17.38 0.50
CA ARG A 381 -3.48 -18.21 1.45
C ARG A 381 -2.22 -17.51 1.96
N ILE A 382 -1.47 -16.84 1.09
CA ILE A 382 -0.32 -16.01 1.48
C ILE A 382 -0.74 -14.89 2.40
N ALA A 383 -1.79 -14.16 2.03
CA ALA A 383 -2.31 -13.07 2.85
C ALA A 383 -2.72 -13.55 4.26
N ALA A 384 -3.38 -14.70 4.35
CA ALA A 384 -3.75 -15.30 5.62
C ALA A 384 -2.54 -15.82 6.42
N LYS A 385 -1.55 -16.43 5.76
CA LYS A 385 -0.35 -16.99 6.38
C LYS A 385 0.37 -15.96 7.26
N TRP A 386 0.68 -14.80 6.72
CA TRP A 386 1.51 -13.81 7.40
C TRP A 386 0.80 -13.07 8.55
N VAL A 387 -0.53 -12.95 8.50
CA VAL A 387 -1.31 -12.37 9.60
C VAL A 387 -1.72 -13.41 10.66
N SER A 388 -1.37 -14.67 10.45
CA SER A 388 -1.65 -15.78 11.37
C SER A 388 -0.39 -16.24 12.10
N ALA A 389 -0.58 -17.03 13.17
CA ALA A 389 0.54 -17.67 13.85
C ALA A 389 1.37 -18.55 12.89
N PRO A 390 2.71 -18.56 13.02
CA PRO A 390 3.51 -17.95 14.08
C PRO A 390 3.88 -16.48 13.83
N TYR A 391 3.61 -15.92 12.64
CA TYR A 391 4.08 -14.58 12.22
C TYR A 391 3.30 -13.46 12.91
N ASN A 392 1.95 -13.55 12.94
CA ASN A 392 1.05 -12.61 13.61
C ASN A 392 1.28 -11.14 13.22
N VAL A 393 1.57 -10.86 11.94
CA VAL A 393 1.66 -9.49 11.43
C VAL A 393 0.32 -8.80 11.59
N ASP A 394 0.30 -7.53 11.97
CA ASP A 394 -0.93 -6.79 12.31
C ASP A 394 -1.71 -6.30 11.09
N GLY A 395 -1.10 -6.29 9.92
CA GLY A 395 -1.79 -5.90 8.69
C GLY A 395 -0.90 -5.84 7.45
N TRP A 396 -1.56 -5.53 6.35
CA TRP A 396 -0.96 -5.35 5.03
C TRP A 396 -1.08 -3.90 4.56
N ARG A 397 -0.03 -3.40 3.96
CA ARG A 397 -0.13 -2.29 3.00
C ARG A 397 -0.20 -2.91 1.61
N LEU A 398 -1.22 -2.58 0.85
CA LEU A 398 -1.37 -3.12 -0.51
C LEU A 398 -0.75 -2.17 -1.53
N ASP A 399 0.28 -2.66 -2.22
CA ASP A 399 0.91 -1.94 -3.31
C ASP A 399 -0.01 -1.88 -4.53
N VAL A 400 -0.07 -0.71 -5.18
CA VAL A 400 -0.87 -0.43 -6.39
C VAL A 400 -2.27 -1.05 -6.39
N ALA A 401 -2.94 -1.00 -5.26
CA ALA A 401 -4.25 -1.63 -5.05
C ALA A 401 -5.35 -1.17 -6.04
N GLY A 402 -5.16 -0.02 -6.68
CA GLY A 402 -6.07 0.49 -7.72
C GLY A 402 -5.94 -0.22 -9.08
N ASP A 403 -4.89 -1.01 -9.28
CA ASP A 403 -4.59 -1.73 -10.53
C ASP A 403 -4.91 -3.23 -10.45
N LEU A 404 -5.33 -3.70 -9.28
CA LEU A 404 -5.74 -5.09 -9.00
C LEU A 404 -7.08 -5.42 -9.64
#